data_0b2257cc45fd2b99c23a73be84d3ee4b
#
_entry.id   0b2257cc45fd2b99c23a73be84d3ee4b
#
_cell.length_a   1.000
_cell.length_b   1.000
_cell.length_c   1.000
_cell.angle_alpha   90.00
_cell.angle_beta   90.00
_cell.angle_gamma   90.00
#
_symmetry.space_group_name_H-M   'P 1'
#
loop_
_entity.id
_entity.type
_entity.pdbx_description
1 polymer ?
#
loop_
_entity_poly.entity_id
_entity_poly.type
_entity_poly.pdbx_seq_one_letter_code
_entity_poly.pdbx_strand_id
1 'polypeptide(L)'
;MRLHIFFVFSALLLAISGCQSKVELETISIYNADEAQSLAINARRLEIVNNWLMPLEAPYVEHELNPTPADSMIKWAQQVVVPKGASGELILNISEASIQEEALPPSEGFLNSFKDNQETRLRVTLNAQLLWIQPVGNYQGTAELAAKTSQTLPESATPADYLIAKQNLVNRALALIDRQARDEIQKIDAMLLP
;
A
#
# COMPACT_ATOMS: atom_id res chain seq x y z
N MET A 1 15.36 63.18 19.54
CA MET A 1 16.02 61.87 19.81
C MET A 1 15.09 60.80 20.41
N ARG A 2 13.83 61.09 20.73
CA ARG A 2 12.85 60.10 21.26
C ARG A 2 11.94 59.49 20.19
N LEU A 3 11.85 60.06 19.00
CA LEU A 3 10.94 59.63 17.93
C LEU A 3 11.53 58.48 17.07
N HIS A 4 12.85 58.37 16.98
CA HIS A 4 13.53 57.34 16.19
C HIS A 4 13.57 55.95 16.87
N ILE A 5 13.46 55.88 18.17
CA ILE A 5 13.47 54.65 18.97
C ILE A 5 12.15 53.88 18.79
N PHE A 6 11.03 54.57 18.62
CA PHE A 6 9.73 53.96 18.40
C PHE A 6 9.60 53.27 17.02
N PHE A 7 10.29 53.81 16.00
CA PHE A 7 10.24 53.24 14.65
C PHE A 7 11.08 51.97 14.51
N VAL A 8 12.19 51.84 15.23
CA VAL A 8 13.05 50.68 15.23
C VAL A 8 12.40 49.51 15.98
N PHE A 9 11.62 49.80 17.04
CA PHE A 9 10.91 48.73 17.79
C PHE A 9 9.69 48.19 17.05
N SER A 10 9.03 49.01 16.20
CA SER A 10 7.90 48.58 15.37
C SER A 10 8.33 47.69 14.18
N ALA A 11 9.56 47.88 13.67
CA ALA A 11 10.09 47.10 12.56
C ALA A 11 10.56 45.69 12.97
N LEU A 12 10.86 45.48 14.27
CA LEU A 12 11.34 44.17 14.77
C LEU A 12 10.20 43.18 15.08
N LEU A 13 8.95 43.63 15.19
CA LEU A 13 7.79 42.79 15.46
C LEU A 13 7.19 42.11 14.23
N LEU A 14 7.62 42.48 13.02
CA LEU A 14 7.09 41.93 11.76
C LEU A 14 7.87 40.72 11.19
N ALA A 15 8.92 40.27 11.88
CA ALA A 15 9.79 39.19 11.39
C ALA A 15 9.44 37.78 11.95
N ILE A 16 8.31 37.61 12.65
CA ILE A 16 7.89 36.30 13.16
C ILE A 16 6.73 35.77 12.28
N SER A 17 6.92 35.76 10.98
CA SER A 17 6.11 34.95 10.09
C SER A 17 6.71 33.53 10.12
N GLY A 18 6.36 32.75 11.14
CA GLY A 18 6.70 31.36 11.20
C GLY A 18 6.08 30.64 10.00
N CYS A 19 6.90 30.12 9.10
CA CYS A 19 6.48 29.16 8.11
C CYS A 19 5.94 27.92 8.86
N GLN A 20 4.62 27.85 9.06
CA GLN A 20 3.98 26.58 9.34
C GLN A 20 4.08 25.74 8.05
N SER A 21 5.01 24.82 8.01
CA SER A 21 4.98 23.72 7.04
C SER A 21 3.76 22.87 7.38
N LYS A 22 2.63 23.15 6.70
CA LYS A 22 1.53 22.18 6.67
C LYS A 22 2.08 20.97 5.93
N VAL A 23 2.24 19.86 6.63
CA VAL A 23 2.34 18.55 6.00
C VAL A 23 0.98 18.36 5.32
N GLU A 24 0.92 18.66 4.03
CA GLU A 24 -0.22 18.33 3.18
C GLU A 24 -0.21 16.82 3.07
N LEU A 25 -1.07 16.18 3.86
CA LEU A 25 -1.38 14.76 3.67
C LEU A 25 -1.98 14.69 2.27
N GLU A 26 -1.18 14.25 1.30
CA GLU A 26 -1.70 13.90 -0.02
C GLU A 26 -2.94 13.05 0.20
N THR A 27 -4.07 13.53 -0.30
CA THR A 27 -5.32 12.76 -0.31
C THR A 27 -5.10 11.62 -1.28
N ILE A 28 -4.48 10.53 -0.78
CA ILE A 28 -4.23 9.35 -1.58
C ILE A 28 -5.62 8.81 -1.93
N SER A 29 -5.93 8.79 -3.21
CA SER A 29 -7.09 8.09 -3.73
C SER A 29 -7.05 6.67 -3.16
N ILE A 30 -7.95 6.39 -2.22
CA ILE A 30 -8.06 5.07 -1.60
C ILE A 30 -8.39 4.11 -2.74
N TYR A 31 -7.51 3.14 -2.99
CA TYR A 31 -7.82 2.07 -3.94
C TYR A 31 -9.12 1.38 -3.48
N ASN A 32 -10.13 1.41 -4.33
CA ASN A 32 -11.40 0.78 -4.07
C ASN A 32 -11.61 -0.35 -5.09
N ALA A 33 -11.49 -1.59 -4.65
CA ALA A 33 -11.70 -2.75 -5.50
C ALA A 33 -13.15 -2.83 -6.04
N ASP A 34 -14.13 -2.24 -5.31
CA ASP A 34 -15.54 -2.21 -5.74
C ASP A 34 -15.77 -1.31 -6.96
N GLU A 35 -14.90 -0.32 -7.17
CA GLU A 35 -14.95 0.61 -8.30
C GLU A 35 -14.01 0.21 -9.45
N ALA A 36 -13.14 -0.77 -9.20
CA ALA A 36 -12.17 -1.24 -10.18
C ALA A 36 -12.89 -2.03 -11.30
N GLN A 37 -12.48 -1.78 -12.54
CA GLN A 37 -12.99 -2.55 -13.68
C GLN A 37 -12.60 -4.02 -13.52
N SER A 38 -13.59 -4.93 -13.59
CA SER A 38 -13.34 -6.37 -13.51
C SER A 38 -12.60 -6.89 -14.75
N LEU A 39 -11.77 -7.91 -14.53
CA LEU A 39 -11.07 -8.68 -15.55
C LEU A 39 -11.86 -9.95 -15.85
N ALA A 40 -12.39 -10.07 -17.06
CA ALA A 40 -13.11 -11.27 -17.49
C ALA A 40 -12.11 -12.35 -17.90
N ILE A 41 -11.87 -13.32 -17.02
CA ILE A 41 -10.88 -14.38 -17.24
C ILE A 41 -11.53 -15.59 -17.90
N ASN A 42 -10.84 -16.15 -18.89
CA ASN A 42 -11.22 -17.40 -19.55
C ASN A 42 -10.90 -18.63 -18.65
N ALA A 43 -11.59 -18.69 -17.54
CA ALA A 43 -11.57 -19.79 -16.58
C ALA A 43 -13.00 -19.99 -16.04
N ARG A 44 -13.34 -21.19 -15.62
CA ARG A 44 -14.64 -21.50 -15.03
C ARG A 44 -14.69 -21.15 -13.55
N ARG A 45 -13.55 -21.20 -12.87
CA ARG A 45 -13.45 -20.92 -11.44
C ARG A 45 -12.16 -20.16 -11.08
N LEU A 46 -12.24 -19.42 -10.01
CA LEU A 46 -11.11 -18.85 -9.29
C LEU A 46 -10.96 -19.62 -7.98
N GLU A 47 -9.77 -20.12 -7.73
CA GLU A 47 -9.34 -20.65 -6.44
C GLU A 47 -8.35 -19.67 -5.82
N ILE A 48 -8.51 -19.37 -4.52
CA ILE A 48 -7.62 -18.49 -3.78
C ILE A 48 -6.98 -19.30 -2.66
N VAL A 49 -5.66 -19.40 -2.70
CA VAL A 49 -4.85 -20.12 -1.72
C VAL A 49 -4.02 -19.11 -0.96
N ASN A 50 -4.32 -18.94 0.32
CA ASN A 50 -3.51 -18.10 1.20
C ASN A 50 -2.46 -18.97 1.91
N ASN A 51 -1.20 -18.88 1.47
CA ASN A 51 -0.06 -19.56 2.09
C ASN A 51 0.72 -18.67 3.06
N TRP A 52 0.31 -17.41 3.22
CA TRP A 52 0.92 -16.52 4.19
C TRP A 52 0.42 -16.85 5.61
N LEU A 53 1.34 -17.26 6.46
CA LEU A 53 1.09 -17.44 7.88
C LEU A 53 1.61 -16.21 8.63
N MET A 54 0.69 -15.44 9.19
CA MET A 54 0.97 -14.25 9.96
C MET A 54 1.83 -14.60 11.19
N PRO A 55 3.04 -14.04 11.34
CA PRO A 55 3.95 -14.42 12.44
C PRO A 55 3.46 -14.04 13.83
N LEU A 56 2.63 -13.01 13.98
CA LEU A 56 2.09 -12.48 15.25
C LEU A 56 3.18 -12.01 16.25
N GLU A 57 4.35 -11.67 15.76
CA GLU A 57 5.48 -11.19 16.55
C GLU A 57 6.23 -10.10 15.79
N ALA A 58 6.93 -9.23 16.54
CA ALA A 58 7.73 -8.16 15.94
C ALA A 58 8.75 -8.72 14.93
N PRO A 59 9.01 -8.05 13.81
CA PRO A 59 8.50 -6.71 13.44
C PRO A 59 7.13 -6.71 12.73
N TYR A 60 6.41 -7.83 12.71
CA TYR A 60 5.17 -8.02 11.96
C TYR A 60 3.95 -7.52 12.74
N VAL A 61 3.17 -6.63 12.13
CA VAL A 61 2.04 -5.94 12.76
C VAL A 61 0.74 -5.99 11.93
N GLU A 62 0.66 -6.87 10.93
CA GLU A 62 -0.53 -7.00 10.08
C GLU A 62 -1.79 -7.41 10.83
N HIS A 63 -1.65 -8.10 11.97
CA HIS A 63 -2.75 -8.51 12.85
C HIS A 63 -3.47 -7.33 13.52
N GLU A 64 -2.88 -6.14 13.50
CA GLU A 64 -3.50 -4.91 14.01
C GLU A 64 -4.52 -4.31 13.03
N LEU A 65 -4.56 -4.78 11.78
CA LEU A 65 -5.52 -4.33 10.78
C LEU A 65 -6.71 -5.28 10.63
N ASN A 66 -7.87 -4.69 10.41
CA ASN A 66 -9.07 -5.39 9.98
C ASN A 66 -9.77 -4.58 8.86
N PRO A 67 -9.82 -5.05 7.61
CA PRO A 67 -9.24 -6.34 7.14
C PRO A 67 -7.71 -6.35 7.16
N THR A 68 -7.13 -7.55 7.26
CA THR A 68 -5.69 -7.76 7.12
C THR A 68 -5.24 -7.55 5.67
N PRO A 69 -3.93 -7.38 5.39
CA PRO A 69 -3.46 -7.32 4.00
C PRO A 69 -3.82 -8.55 3.16
N ALA A 70 -3.78 -9.74 3.75
CA ALA A 70 -4.19 -10.98 3.08
C ALA A 70 -5.69 -10.98 2.75
N ASP A 71 -6.55 -10.58 3.69
CA ASP A 71 -8.00 -10.45 3.46
C ASP A 71 -8.29 -9.42 2.36
N SER A 72 -7.52 -8.34 2.33
CA SER A 72 -7.63 -7.29 1.33
C SER A 72 -7.26 -7.80 -0.07
N MET A 73 -6.22 -8.63 -0.19
CA MET A 73 -5.87 -9.32 -1.46
C MET A 73 -6.94 -10.30 -1.90
N ILE A 74 -7.49 -11.09 -0.96
CA ILE A 74 -8.58 -12.02 -1.24
C ILE A 74 -9.81 -11.27 -1.77
N LYS A 75 -10.19 -10.18 -1.08
CA LYS A 75 -11.31 -9.33 -1.51
C LYS A 75 -11.06 -8.73 -2.90
N TRP A 76 -9.86 -8.20 -3.16
CA TRP A 76 -9.47 -7.70 -4.47
C TRP A 76 -9.65 -8.77 -5.55
N ALA A 77 -9.12 -9.98 -5.35
CA ALA A 77 -9.20 -11.05 -6.33
C ALA A 77 -10.67 -11.44 -6.62
N GLN A 78 -11.51 -11.56 -5.59
CA GLN A 78 -12.92 -11.91 -5.75
C GLN A 78 -13.73 -10.86 -6.52
N GLN A 79 -13.35 -9.59 -6.43
CA GLN A 79 -14.06 -8.49 -7.07
C GLN A 79 -13.55 -8.16 -8.47
N VAL A 80 -12.22 -8.20 -8.64
CA VAL A 80 -11.58 -7.77 -9.88
C VAL A 80 -11.35 -8.94 -10.84
N VAL A 81 -10.96 -10.10 -10.34
CA VAL A 81 -10.58 -11.25 -11.17
C VAL A 81 -11.79 -12.18 -11.33
N VAL A 82 -12.58 -11.95 -12.37
CA VAL A 82 -13.89 -12.62 -12.53
C VAL A 82 -13.82 -13.73 -13.57
N PRO A 83 -13.97 -15.00 -13.17
CA PRO A 83 -14.02 -16.12 -14.13
C PRO A 83 -15.33 -16.04 -14.94
N LYS A 84 -15.20 -16.07 -16.26
CA LYS A 84 -16.29 -16.01 -17.24
C LYS A 84 -16.22 -17.12 -18.29
N GLY A 85 -15.15 -17.92 -18.29
CA GLY A 85 -14.95 -19.04 -19.21
C GLY A 85 -15.82 -20.25 -18.89
N ALA A 86 -16.03 -21.13 -19.88
CA ALA A 86 -16.78 -22.36 -19.73
C ALA A 86 -15.95 -23.49 -19.10
N SER A 87 -14.63 -23.39 -19.12
CA SER A 87 -13.69 -24.40 -18.62
C SER A 87 -12.43 -23.74 -18.06
N GLY A 88 -11.55 -24.56 -17.47
CA GLY A 88 -10.29 -24.06 -16.93
C GLY A 88 -10.38 -23.53 -15.51
N GLU A 89 -9.22 -23.23 -14.98
CA GLU A 89 -9.03 -22.77 -13.60
C GLU A 89 -8.06 -21.61 -13.55
N LEU A 90 -8.33 -20.68 -12.64
CA LEU A 90 -7.39 -19.67 -12.22
C LEU A 90 -7.12 -19.84 -10.73
N ILE A 91 -5.86 -19.92 -10.35
CA ILE A 91 -5.43 -20.08 -8.96
C ILE A 91 -4.64 -18.83 -8.58
N LEU A 92 -5.09 -18.12 -7.57
CA LEU A 92 -4.31 -17.06 -6.91
C LEU A 92 -3.65 -17.65 -5.67
N ASN A 93 -2.34 -17.70 -5.67
CA ASN A 93 -1.54 -18.17 -4.54
C ASN A 93 -0.88 -16.96 -3.86
N ILE A 94 -1.31 -16.61 -2.66
CA ILE A 94 -0.75 -15.53 -1.85
C ILE A 94 0.40 -16.10 -1.03
N SER A 95 1.63 -15.66 -1.31
CA SER A 95 2.83 -16.14 -0.62
C SER A 95 3.31 -15.19 0.48
N GLU A 96 2.98 -13.90 0.39
CA GLU A 96 3.29 -12.91 1.42
C GLU A 96 2.25 -11.78 1.42
N ALA A 97 1.81 -11.39 2.62
CA ALA A 97 0.93 -10.25 2.84
C ALA A 97 1.26 -9.62 4.20
N SER A 98 2.45 -9.04 4.28
CA SER A 98 3.06 -8.58 5.53
C SER A 98 3.00 -7.07 5.71
N ILE A 99 2.95 -6.63 6.99
CA ILE A 99 3.28 -5.28 7.41
C ILE A 99 4.38 -5.39 8.47
N GLN A 100 5.49 -4.72 8.21
CA GLN A 100 6.60 -4.64 9.15
C GLN A 100 6.72 -3.23 9.71
N GLU A 101 6.97 -3.15 11.01
CA GLU A 101 7.25 -1.92 11.74
C GLU A 101 8.69 -1.96 12.25
N GLU A 102 9.52 -1.04 11.78
CA GLU A 102 10.95 -0.98 12.08
C GLU A 102 11.30 0.36 12.71
N ALA A 103 11.85 0.34 13.92
CA ALA A 103 12.38 1.53 14.55
C ALA A 103 13.62 2.02 13.78
N LEU A 104 13.67 3.32 13.50
CA LEU A 104 14.82 3.93 12.84
C LEU A 104 15.82 4.47 13.87
N PRO A 105 17.12 4.40 13.58
CA PRO A 105 18.11 5.01 14.44
C PRO A 105 17.87 6.54 14.51
N PRO A 106 18.05 7.17 15.68
CA PRO A 106 17.93 8.62 15.82
C PRO A 106 18.87 9.32 14.84
N SER A 107 18.39 10.41 14.23
CA SER A 107 19.22 11.20 13.32
C SER A 107 20.33 11.90 14.11
N GLU A 108 21.58 11.68 13.73
CA GLU A 108 22.72 12.32 14.35
C GLU A 108 22.83 13.80 13.91
N GLY A 109 23.04 14.71 14.87
CA GLY A 109 23.32 16.13 14.62
C GLY A 109 22.67 17.09 15.62
N PHE A 110 23.45 18.06 16.11
CA PHE A 110 22.99 19.04 17.11
C PHE A 110 21.78 19.89 16.66
N LEU A 111 21.63 20.14 15.37
CA LEU A 111 20.50 20.91 14.82
C LEU A 111 19.23 20.06 14.67
N ASN A 112 19.30 18.75 14.81
CA ASN A 112 18.15 17.86 14.69
C ASN A 112 17.32 17.77 15.98
N SER A 113 17.84 18.27 17.11
CA SER A 113 17.08 18.36 18.37
C SER A 113 15.84 19.27 18.30
N PHE A 114 15.69 20.04 17.22
CA PHE A 114 14.55 20.93 16.98
C PHE A 114 13.65 20.48 15.82
N LYS A 115 13.90 19.30 15.25
CA LYS A 115 13.10 18.73 14.16
C LYS A 115 12.38 17.49 14.67
N ASP A 116 11.17 17.30 14.17
CA ASP A 116 10.41 16.06 14.36
C ASP A 116 11.12 14.93 13.60
N ASN A 117 11.82 14.07 14.34
CA ASN A 117 12.61 12.99 13.76
C ASN A 117 11.69 11.87 13.26
N GLN A 118 12.10 11.21 12.16
CA GLN A 118 11.42 10.00 11.70
C GLN A 118 11.87 8.84 12.60
N GLU A 119 10.95 8.28 13.39
CA GLU A 119 11.28 7.25 14.38
C GLU A 119 10.97 5.84 13.88
N THR A 120 9.90 5.69 13.12
CA THR A 120 9.39 4.39 12.70
C THR A 120 9.20 4.33 11.20
N ARG A 121 9.62 3.22 10.60
CA ARG A 121 9.32 2.86 9.20
C ARG A 121 8.29 1.76 9.16
N LEU A 122 7.17 2.01 8.50
CA LEU A 122 6.22 0.99 8.09
C LEU A 122 6.53 0.51 6.69
N ARG A 123 6.47 -0.81 6.47
CA ARG A 123 6.66 -1.43 5.16
C ARG A 123 5.59 -2.48 4.94
N VAL A 124 4.89 -2.40 3.81
CA VAL A 124 3.97 -3.42 3.33
C VAL A 124 4.61 -4.18 2.19
N THR A 125 4.53 -5.50 2.23
CA THR A 125 4.92 -6.38 1.14
C THR A 125 3.76 -7.30 0.80
N LEU A 126 3.35 -7.30 -0.48
CA LEU A 126 2.35 -8.21 -1.03
C LEU A 126 2.99 -9.00 -2.16
N ASN A 127 2.97 -10.33 -2.08
CA ASN A 127 3.46 -11.22 -3.12
C ASN A 127 2.42 -12.30 -3.40
N ALA A 128 2.10 -12.50 -4.66
CA ALA A 128 1.20 -13.57 -5.10
C ALA A 128 1.56 -14.05 -6.51
N GLN A 129 1.06 -15.22 -6.87
CA GLN A 129 1.16 -15.80 -8.20
C GLN A 129 -0.22 -16.13 -8.70
N LEU A 130 -0.53 -15.72 -9.94
CA LEU A 130 -1.67 -16.21 -10.69
C LEU A 130 -1.23 -17.35 -11.58
N LEU A 131 -1.82 -18.52 -11.42
CA LEU A 131 -1.66 -19.67 -12.30
C LEU A 131 -2.97 -19.92 -13.05
N TRP A 132 -2.93 -19.84 -14.37
CA TRP A 132 -4.06 -20.10 -15.24
C TRP A 132 -3.86 -21.39 -16.03
N ILE A 133 -4.86 -22.26 -16.02
CA ILE A 133 -4.86 -23.53 -16.74
C ILE A 133 -6.16 -23.63 -17.54
N GLN A 134 -6.06 -23.72 -18.86
CA GLN A 134 -7.19 -23.87 -19.77
C GLN A 134 -7.04 -25.13 -20.61
N PRO A 135 -7.76 -26.22 -20.26
CA PRO A 135 -7.67 -27.51 -20.98
C PRO A 135 -8.11 -27.42 -22.44
N VAL A 136 -9.09 -26.57 -22.73
CA VAL A 136 -9.53 -26.35 -24.11
C VAL A 136 -8.50 -25.49 -24.84
N GLY A 137 -7.82 -26.07 -25.82
CA GLY A 137 -6.71 -25.46 -26.52
C GLY A 137 -5.34 -25.65 -25.85
N ASN A 138 -5.31 -26.35 -24.71
CA ASN A 138 -4.08 -26.66 -23.95
C ASN A 138 -3.24 -25.40 -23.61
N TYR A 139 -3.93 -24.35 -23.15
CA TYR A 139 -3.25 -23.11 -22.73
C TYR A 139 -2.92 -23.14 -21.24
N GLN A 140 -1.82 -22.50 -20.90
CA GLN A 140 -1.45 -22.21 -19.52
C GLN A 140 -0.69 -20.90 -19.44
N GLY A 141 -0.76 -20.25 -18.30
CA GLY A 141 -0.06 -19.00 -18.06
C GLY A 141 0.20 -18.76 -16.58
N THR A 142 1.22 -18.00 -16.30
CA THR A 142 1.59 -17.61 -14.94
C THR A 142 1.90 -16.12 -14.91
N ALA A 143 1.40 -15.42 -13.91
CA ALA A 143 1.73 -14.04 -13.65
C ALA A 143 2.18 -13.87 -12.20
N GLU A 144 3.38 -13.32 -12.00
CA GLU A 144 3.91 -12.97 -10.70
C GLU A 144 3.46 -11.57 -10.32
N LEU A 145 2.92 -11.44 -9.12
CA LEU A 145 2.43 -10.17 -8.59
C LEU A 145 3.21 -9.81 -7.33
N ALA A 146 3.87 -8.65 -7.35
CA ALA A 146 4.68 -8.19 -6.23
C ALA A 146 4.54 -6.68 -6.03
N ALA A 147 4.24 -6.27 -4.80
CA ALA A 147 4.19 -4.87 -4.44
C ALA A 147 4.89 -4.62 -3.11
N LYS A 148 5.67 -3.55 -3.07
CA LYS A 148 6.28 -3.02 -1.84
C LYS A 148 5.95 -1.54 -1.72
N THR A 149 5.44 -1.16 -0.54
CA THR A 149 5.21 0.23 -0.18
C THR A 149 5.81 0.51 1.20
N SER A 150 6.26 1.72 1.44
CA SER A 150 6.77 2.10 2.74
C SER A 150 6.49 3.57 3.03
N GLN A 151 6.45 3.89 4.33
CA GLN A 151 6.31 5.24 4.85
C GLN A 151 7.03 5.33 6.19
N THR A 152 7.66 6.45 6.46
CA THR A 152 8.19 6.76 7.78
C THR A 152 7.21 7.65 8.53
N LEU A 153 7.13 7.44 9.83
CA LEU A 153 6.32 8.22 10.75
C LEU A 153 7.24 8.96 11.73
N PRO A 154 6.88 10.21 12.10
CA PRO A 154 7.64 10.97 13.07
C PRO A 154 7.39 10.44 14.50
N GLU A 155 8.28 10.82 15.43
CA GLU A 155 8.16 10.54 16.86
C GLU A 155 6.83 11.04 17.45
N SER A 156 6.31 12.15 16.90
CA SER A 156 5.06 12.77 17.32
C SER A 156 3.79 12.07 16.80
N ALA A 157 3.92 11.01 15.98
CA ALA A 157 2.76 10.30 15.41
C ALA A 157 1.91 9.62 16.50
N THR A 158 0.61 9.79 16.40
CA THR A 158 -0.35 9.16 17.30
C THR A 158 -0.68 7.74 16.86
N PRO A 159 -1.25 6.88 17.75
CA PRO A 159 -1.74 5.56 17.34
C PRO A 159 -2.75 5.59 16.18
N ALA A 160 -3.55 6.65 16.07
CA ALA A 160 -4.46 6.83 14.95
C ALA A 160 -3.71 7.10 13.63
N ASP A 161 -2.62 7.87 13.68
CA ASP A 161 -1.76 8.12 12.51
C ASP A 161 -1.11 6.83 12.02
N TYR A 162 -0.65 5.96 12.93
CA TYR A 162 -0.13 4.63 12.61
C TYR A 162 -1.17 3.76 11.91
N LEU A 163 -2.41 3.70 12.44
CA LEU A 163 -3.49 2.93 11.82
C LEU A 163 -3.80 3.41 10.41
N ILE A 164 -3.95 4.73 10.23
CA ILE A 164 -4.21 5.35 8.93
C ILE A 164 -3.06 5.09 7.96
N ALA A 165 -1.82 5.21 8.41
CA ALA A 165 -0.63 4.95 7.58
C ALA A 165 -0.57 3.49 7.12
N LYS A 166 -0.84 2.52 8.01
CA LYS A 166 -0.90 1.08 7.67
C LYS A 166 -1.97 0.82 6.61
N GLN A 167 -3.19 1.35 6.79
CA GLN A 167 -4.29 1.21 5.81
C GLN A 167 -3.94 1.81 4.45
N ASN A 168 -3.37 3.02 4.44
CA ASN A 168 -2.96 3.71 3.22
C ASN A 168 -1.86 2.95 2.48
N LEU A 169 -0.91 2.35 3.20
CA LEU A 169 0.16 1.54 2.62
C LEU A 169 -0.40 0.28 1.96
N VAL A 170 -1.34 -0.43 2.61
CA VAL A 170 -2.01 -1.60 2.03
C VAL A 170 -2.78 -1.21 0.76
N ASN A 171 -3.55 -0.12 0.80
CA ASN A 171 -4.30 0.35 -0.37
C ASN A 171 -3.38 0.71 -1.55
N ARG A 172 -2.24 1.36 -1.28
CA ARG A 172 -1.22 1.65 -2.32
C ARG A 172 -0.61 0.37 -2.90
N ALA A 173 -0.31 -0.61 -2.04
CA ALA A 173 0.22 -1.90 -2.48
C ALA A 173 -0.81 -2.66 -3.33
N LEU A 174 -2.09 -2.68 -2.95
CA LEU A 174 -3.17 -3.28 -3.73
C LEU A 174 -3.34 -2.61 -5.11
N ALA A 175 -3.25 -1.29 -5.18
CA ALA A 175 -3.29 -0.57 -6.45
C ALA A 175 -2.14 -0.98 -7.39
N LEU A 176 -0.96 -1.26 -6.83
CA LEU A 176 0.19 -1.77 -7.60
C LEU A 176 -0.06 -3.21 -8.07
N ILE A 177 -0.60 -4.08 -7.21
CA ILE A 177 -0.99 -5.46 -7.55
C ILE A 177 -2.03 -5.46 -8.67
N ASP A 178 -3.08 -4.64 -8.57
CA ASP A 178 -4.11 -4.54 -9.60
C ASP A 178 -3.54 -4.12 -10.96
N ARG A 179 -2.71 -3.09 -10.97
CA ARG A 179 -2.05 -2.63 -12.20
C ARG A 179 -1.19 -3.72 -12.80
N GLN A 180 -0.35 -4.35 -11.98
CA GLN A 180 0.54 -5.40 -12.45
C GLN A 180 -0.24 -6.62 -12.96
N ALA A 181 -1.32 -7.02 -12.28
CA ALA A 181 -2.19 -8.10 -12.73
C ALA A 181 -2.79 -7.81 -14.11
N ARG A 182 -3.27 -6.59 -14.35
CA ARG A 182 -3.79 -6.18 -15.66
C ARG A 182 -2.73 -6.25 -16.75
N ASP A 183 -1.53 -5.74 -16.45
CA ASP A 183 -0.41 -5.73 -17.39
C ASP A 183 0.08 -7.16 -17.73
N GLU A 184 0.18 -8.04 -16.73
CA GLU A 184 0.66 -9.42 -16.94
C GLU A 184 -0.40 -10.31 -17.61
N ILE A 185 -1.66 -10.21 -17.20
CA ILE A 185 -2.75 -11.00 -17.78
C ILE A 185 -2.94 -10.68 -19.27
N GLN A 186 -2.77 -9.41 -19.67
CA GLN A 186 -2.87 -9.01 -21.08
C GLN A 186 -1.79 -9.63 -21.97
N LYS A 187 -0.67 -10.04 -21.41
CA LYS A 187 0.45 -10.68 -22.16
C LYS A 187 0.21 -12.17 -22.41
N ILE A 188 -0.76 -12.77 -21.72
CA ILE A 188 -1.06 -14.20 -21.82
C ILE A 188 -2.21 -14.39 -22.81
N ASP A 189 -1.89 -14.94 -23.98
CA ASP A 189 -2.87 -15.19 -25.04
C ASP A 189 -4.07 -16.02 -24.53
N ALA A 190 -5.27 -15.63 -24.95
CA ALA A 190 -6.53 -16.29 -24.64
C ALA A 190 -6.93 -16.29 -23.14
N MET A 191 -6.17 -15.66 -22.26
CA MET A 191 -6.51 -15.58 -20.83
C MET A 191 -7.64 -14.57 -20.56
N LEU A 192 -7.69 -13.45 -21.28
CA LEU A 192 -8.79 -12.48 -21.22
C LEU A 192 -9.88 -12.85 -22.24
N LEU A 193 -11.12 -12.70 -21.80
CA LEU A 193 -12.26 -12.73 -22.71
C LEU A 193 -12.55 -11.32 -23.23
N PRO A 194 -12.98 -11.18 -24.50
CA PRO A 194 -13.34 -9.90 -25.11
C PRO A 194 -14.56 -9.24 -24.46
#